data_f14051a01baedd122ba70781dd383bb2
#
_entry.id   f14051a01baedd122ba70781dd383bb2
#
_cell.length_a   1.000
_cell.length_b   1.000
_cell.length_c   1.000
_cell.angle_alpha   90.00
_cell.angle_beta   90.00
_cell.angle_gamma   90.00
#
_symmetry.space_group_name_H-M   'P 1'
#
loop_
_entity.id
_entity.type
_entity.pdbx_description
1 polymer ?
#
loop_
_entity_poly.entity_id
_entity_poly.type
_entity_poly.pdbx_seq_one_letter_code
_entity_poly.pdbx_strand_id
1 'polypeptide(L)'
;MSKLPSTTRTLVAPKKCLPAEYTVIEQPIPKITKPNQLLLRMKASAINTGETGFAAGQFDLLYKASNFPIPFGIEGSGVVLEIGSAVTEFKVGDAVYGMEFEKPHLCRPPAAWASTYALTEPQFLHKKPDHVSFEEAAAAPALAVTAYQCIKRGLQLQGRDSLAGQTVYIPAALSASGNTAIQIARNYFGAEKIISTVSTPKMGLVEEYLAGMVTQLYDYKTQDIVKLIGRGTVDFAISTQFSTLNESISVLKTDGILMSIASIPKSGVMAEMLGPKFPRWLGWIIDFLQIWYTWKLRGTKIQYEFISGHPGLRGDMEVVADMVAKGMVKAVHTAVDMDDLEEVRKGCEKTLKSKGGIGKFVVRP
;
A
#
# COMPACT_ATOMS: atom_id res chain seq x y z
N MET A 1 34.32 -11.08 -10.02
CA MET A 1 33.08 -10.27 -10.02
C MET A 1 32.95 -9.66 -11.40
N SER A 2 31.83 -9.86 -12.10
CA SER A 2 31.61 -9.17 -13.38
C SER A 2 31.51 -7.66 -13.12
N LYS A 3 32.17 -6.87 -13.98
CA LYS A 3 32.12 -5.40 -13.88
C LYS A 3 30.66 -4.93 -13.98
N LEU A 4 30.22 -4.08 -13.04
CA LEU A 4 28.90 -3.48 -13.12
C LEU A 4 28.76 -2.72 -14.46
N PRO A 5 27.56 -2.73 -15.08
CA PRO A 5 27.31 -1.88 -16.24
C PRO A 5 27.45 -0.40 -15.87
N SER A 6 27.55 0.48 -16.85
CA SER A 6 27.67 1.93 -16.61
C SER A 6 26.32 2.62 -16.34
N THR A 7 25.22 2.01 -16.77
CA THR A 7 23.87 2.58 -16.73
C THR A 7 22.88 1.70 -15.98
N THR A 8 21.84 2.32 -15.44
CA THR A 8 20.64 1.70 -14.91
C THR A 8 19.45 2.10 -15.78
N ARG A 9 18.52 1.17 -15.97
CA ARG A 9 17.25 1.41 -16.63
C ARG A 9 16.21 1.73 -15.57
N THR A 10 15.39 2.74 -15.79
CA THR A 10 14.42 3.23 -14.79
C THR A 10 13.07 3.52 -15.46
N LEU A 11 11.99 2.99 -14.91
CA LEU A 11 10.62 3.34 -15.30
C LEU A 11 10.27 4.74 -14.80
N VAL A 12 9.81 5.61 -15.70
CA VAL A 12 9.52 7.01 -15.37
C VAL A 12 8.25 7.52 -16.04
N ALA A 13 7.65 8.54 -15.44
CA ALA A 13 6.76 9.49 -16.13
C ALA A 13 7.62 10.62 -16.69
N PRO A 14 7.75 10.77 -18.02
CA PRO A 14 8.66 11.77 -18.64
C PRO A 14 8.19 13.21 -18.44
N LYS A 15 6.92 13.40 -18.21
CA LYS A 15 6.21 14.64 -17.92
C LYS A 15 4.97 14.31 -17.08
N LYS A 16 4.17 15.29 -16.70
CA LYS A 16 2.83 15.01 -16.17
C LYS A 16 2.00 14.33 -17.26
N CYS A 17 1.69 13.05 -17.04
CA CYS A 17 1.03 12.21 -18.05
C CYS A 17 0.30 11.02 -17.44
N LEU A 18 -0.53 10.38 -18.24
CA LEU A 18 -1.17 9.11 -17.93
C LEU A 18 -0.22 7.94 -18.23
N PRO A 19 -0.50 6.73 -17.69
CA PRO A 19 0.36 5.56 -17.86
C PRO A 19 0.70 5.18 -19.30
N ALA A 20 -0.14 5.50 -20.27
CA ALA A 20 0.12 5.27 -21.69
C ALA A 20 1.41 5.96 -22.20
N GLU A 21 1.87 7.02 -21.53
CA GLU A 21 3.09 7.76 -21.90
C GLU A 21 4.30 7.40 -21.04
N TYR A 22 4.18 6.49 -20.05
CA TYR A 22 5.32 6.07 -19.23
C TYR A 22 6.37 5.41 -20.12
N THR A 23 7.63 5.61 -19.75
CA THR A 23 8.77 5.11 -20.53
C THR A 23 9.88 4.62 -19.62
N VAL A 24 10.82 3.90 -20.20
CA VAL A 24 12.06 3.50 -19.54
C VAL A 24 13.19 4.39 -20.07
N ILE A 25 13.94 4.96 -19.14
CA ILE A 25 15.15 5.75 -19.49
C ILE A 25 16.39 5.04 -18.99
N GLU A 26 17.50 5.28 -19.66
CA GLU A 26 18.83 4.92 -19.19
C GLU A 26 19.50 6.12 -18.52
N GLN A 27 20.11 5.88 -17.38
CA GLN A 27 20.86 6.89 -16.63
C GLN A 27 22.07 6.24 -15.94
N PRO A 28 23.08 7.02 -15.53
CA PRO A 28 24.22 6.46 -14.79
C PRO A 28 23.77 5.70 -13.55
N ILE A 29 24.43 4.57 -13.26
CA ILE A 29 24.19 3.86 -11.98
C ILE A 29 24.49 4.81 -10.82
N PRO A 30 23.57 4.93 -9.85
CA PRO A 30 23.79 5.76 -8.68
C PRO A 30 24.96 5.21 -7.85
N LYS A 31 25.80 6.11 -7.33
CA LYS A 31 26.98 5.74 -6.51
C LYS A 31 26.71 6.01 -5.05
N ILE A 32 27.27 5.16 -4.18
CA ILE A 32 27.30 5.42 -2.74
C ILE A 32 28.08 6.71 -2.49
N THR A 33 27.39 7.69 -1.88
CA THR A 33 27.95 9.00 -1.52
C THR A 33 27.93 9.25 -0.01
N LYS A 34 27.19 8.42 0.73
CA LYS A 34 27.09 8.47 2.19
C LYS A 34 27.48 7.13 2.79
N PRO A 35 28.10 7.12 3.97
CA PRO A 35 28.57 5.89 4.59
C PRO A 35 27.46 4.90 5.00
N ASN A 36 26.21 5.37 5.13
CA ASN A 36 25.04 4.57 5.50
C ASN A 36 24.21 4.11 4.27
N GLN A 37 24.70 4.22 3.05
CA GLN A 37 23.97 3.80 1.85
C GLN A 37 24.32 2.38 1.41
N LEU A 38 23.36 1.75 0.72
CA LEU A 38 23.56 0.49 0.00
C LEU A 38 23.16 0.68 -1.45
N LEU A 39 23.90 0.01 -2.36
CA LEU A 39 23.50 -0.17 -3.75
C LEU A 39 22.86 -1.54 -3.92
N LEU A 40 21.63 -1.56 -4.44
CA LEU A 40 20.90 -2.77 -4.73
C LEU A 40 20.84 -3.06 -6.23
N ARG A 41 20.92 -4.34 -6.61
CA ARG A 41 20.37 -4.83 -7.86
C ARG A 41 18.91 -5.18 -7.61
N MET A 42 18.02 -4.40 -8.17
CA MET A 42 16.59 -4.65 -8.02
C MET A 42 16.16 -5.91 -8.77
N LYS A 43 15.23 -6.64 -8.21
CA LYS A 43 14.60 -7.84 -8.78
C LYS A 43 13.13 -7.65 -9.05
N ALA A 44 12.48 -6.87 -8.19
CA ALA A 44 11.08 -6.51 -8.33
C ALA A 44 10.81 -5.18 -7.64
N SER A 45 9.88 -4.40 -8.17
CA SER A 45 9.37 -3.17 -7.55
C SER A 45 7.87 -3.09 -7.74
N ALA A 46 7.15 -2.77 -6.68
CA ALA A 46 5.70 -2.66 -6.75
C ALA A 46 5.27 -1.20 -6.97
N ILE A 47 4.25 -1.04 -7.82
CA ILE A 47 3.73 0.27 -8.20
C ILE A 47 2.48 0.60 -7.36
N ASN A 48 2.44 1.79 -6.81
CA ASN A 48 1.37 2.26 -5.94
C ASN A 48 0.43 3.23 -6.67
N THR A 49 -0.85 3.24 -6.27
CA THR A 49 -1.86 4.18 -6.78
C THR A 49 -1.45 5.63 -6.53
N GLY A 50 -0.80 5.91 -5.40
CA GLY A 50 -0.30 7.25 -5.08
C GLY A 50 0.75 7.75 -6.08
N GLU A 51 1.66 6.88 -6.51
CA GLU A 51 2.72 7.22 -7.48
C GLU A 51 2.13 7.51 -8.86
N THR A 52 1.24 6.64 -9.35
CA THR A 52 0.58 6.84 -10.64
C THR A 52 -0.36 8.06 -10.62
N GLY A 53 -1.06 8.29 -9.51
CA GLY A 53 -1.89 9.49 -9.30
C GLY A 53 -1.07 10.78 -9.27
N PHE A 54 0.11 10.74 -8.65
CA PHE A 54 1.04 11.87 -8.62
C PHE A 54 1.57 12.21 -10.01
N ALA A 55 2.00 11.21 -10.76
CA ALA A 55 2.44 11.38 -12.13
C ALA A 55 1.33 11.89 -13.07
N ALA A 56 0.08 11.49 -12.83
CA ALA A 56 -1.10 11.94 -13.57
C ALA A 56 -1.60 13.35 -13.16
N GLY A 57 -1.00 13.97 -12.12
CA GLY A 57 -1.41 15.28 -11.61
C GLY A 57 -2.68 15.28 -10.76
N GLN A 58 -3.13 14.12 -10.25
CA GLN A 58 -4.32 14.05 -9.39
C GLN A 58 -4.17 14.83 -8.08
N PHE A 59 -2.93 15.10 -7.68
CA PHE A 59 -2.60 15.84 -6.45
C PHE A 59 -2.11 17.26 -6.72
N ASP A 60 -2.25 17.80 -7.94
CA ASP A 60 -1.72 19.12 -8.32
C ASP A 60 -2.27 20.27 -7.45
N LEU A 61 -3.46 20.12 -6.88
CA LEU A 61 -4.02 21.08 -5.94
C LEU A 61 -3.26 21.11 -4.61
N LEU A 62 -2.71 19.96 -4.20
CA LEU A 62 -1.94 19.81 -2.95
C LEU A 62 -0.47 20.07 -3.17
N TYR A 63 0.06 19.58 -4.25
CA TYR A 63 1.47 19.67 -4.62
C TYR A 63 1.64 19.47 -6.14
N LYS A 64 2.14 20.49 -6.80
CA LYS A 64 2.44 20.43 -8.23
C LYS A 64 3.85 19.92 -8.44
N ALA A 65 3.97 18.76 -9.08
CA ALA A 65 5.27 18.23 -9.48
C ALA A 65 5.94 19.18 -10.49
N SER A 66 7.18 19.54 -10.24
CA SER A 66 7.97 20.45 -11.09
C SER A 66 9.18 19.78 -11.72
N ASN A 67 9.64 18.66 -11.15
CA ASN A 67 10.84 17.96 -11.59
C ASN A 67 10.47 16.68 -12.31
N PHE A 68 10.60 16.68 -13.62
CA PHE A 68 10.44 15.51 -14.48
C PHE A 68 11.79 15.15 -15.11
N PRO A 69 12.03 13.88 -15.46
CA PRO A 69 11.13 12.73 -15.30
C PRO A 69 10.94 12.30 -13.84
N ILE A 70 9.74 11.80 -13.48
CA ILE A 70 9.46 11.25 -12.15
C ILE A 70 9.67 9.73 -12.21
N PRO A 71 10.62 9.17 -11.45
CA PRO A 71 10.81 7.74 -11.36
C PRO A 71 9.75 7.08 -10.47
N PHE A 72 9.49 5.80 -10.72
CA PHE A 72 8.58 4.96 -9.93
C PHE A 72 9.34 4.02 -8.99
N GLY A 73 8.59 3.46 -8.04
CA GLY A 73 9.04 2.43 -7.12
C GLY A 73 9.49 3.00 -5.78
N ILE A 74 8.57 3.04 -4.81
CA ILE A 74 8.85 3.36 -3.41
C ILE A 74 9.04 2.11 -2.55
N GLU A 75 8.71 0.94 -3.09
CA GLU A 75 8.89 -0.36 -2.44
C GLU A 75 9.37 -1.40 -3.46
N GLY A 76 10.10 -2.40 -2.97
CA GLY A 76 10.67 -3.41 -3.84
C GLY A 76 11.55 -4.40 -3.10
N SER A 77 12.22 -5.22 -3.88
CA SER A 77 13.15 -6.25 -3.43
C SER A 77 14.33 -6.39 -4.38
N GLY A 78 15.45 -6.81 -3.85
CA GLY A 78 16.68 -6.94 -4.63
C GLY A 78 17.80 -7.64 -3.86
N VAL A 79 19.00 -7.53 -4.40
CA VAL A 79 20.21 -8.10 -3.81
C VAL A 79 21.22 -6.97 -3.57
N VAL A 80 21.81 -6.96 -2.40
CA VAL A 80 22.84 -5.98 -2.02
C VAL A 80 24.10 -6.21 -2.87
N LEU A 81 24.54 -5.19 -3.59
CA LEU A 81 25.76 -5.21 -4.42
C LEU A 81 26.95 -4.51 -3.77
N GLU A 82 26.70 -3.38 -3.15
CA GLU A 82 27.71 -2.58 -2.47
C GLU A 82 27.12 -2.00 -1.17
N ILE A 83 27.98 -1.79 -0.17
CA ILE A 83 27.60 -1.19 1.10
C ILE A 83 28.56 -0.06 1.46
N GLY A 84 28.02 1.00 2.02
CA GLY A 84 28.81 2.08 2.62
C GLY A 84 29.48 1.64 3.92
N SER A 85 30.51 2.35 4.33
CA SER A 85 31.39 1.99 5.46
C SER A 85 30.72 1.94 6.83
N ALA A 86 29.54 2.55 7.01
CA ALA A 86 28.78 2.54 8.26
C ALA A 86 27.65 1.48 8.27
N VAL A 87 27.46 0.74 7.18
CA VAL A 87 26.44 -0.32 7.12
C VAL A 87 26.96 -1.58 7.79
N THR A 88 26.30 -2.04 8.85
CA THR A 88 26.68 -3.23 9.62
C THR A 88 25.61 -4.33 9.59
N GLU A 89 24.36 -3.99 9.25
CA GLU A 89 23.20 -4.90 9.33
C GLU A 89 23.08 -5.82 8.10
N PHE A 90 23.69 -5.41 6.97
CA PHE A 90 23.63 -6.11 5.69
C PHE A 90 25.02 -6.35 5.12
N LYS A 91 25.15 -7.38 4.31
CA LYS A 91 26.38 -7.70 3.56
C LYS A 91 26.07 -7.85 2.06
N VAL A 92 27.10 -7.71 1.24
CA VAL A 92 27.00 -7.99 -0.20
C VAL A 92 26.49 -9.41 -0.44
N GLY A 93 25.50 -9.54 -1.29
CA GLY A 93 24.80 -10.79 -1.61
C GLY A 93 23.55 -11.04 -0.80
N ASP A 94 23.25 -10.28 0.26
CA ASP A 94 22.00 -10.41 1.00
C ASP A 94 20.81 -10.11 0.09
N ALA A 95 19.81 -10.99 0.10
CA ALA A 95 18.49 -10.71 -0.50
C ALA A 95 17.69 -9.86 0.48
N VAL A 96 17.17 -8.74 -0.02
CA VAL A 96 16.49 -7.72 0.81
C VAL A 96 15.20 -7.25 0.15
N TYR A 97 14.30 -6.71 0.96
CA TYR A 97 13.09 -6.04 0.52
C TYR A 97 12.72 -4.93 1.49
N GLY A 98 11.88 -4.02 1.05
CA GLY A 98 11.46 -2.94 1.92
C GLY A 98 10.70 -1.83 1.21
N MET A 99 10.62 -0.69 1.89
CA MET A 99 9.89 0.48 1.41
C MET A 99 10.59 1.76 1.86
N GLU A 100 10.92 2.61 0.92
CA GLU A 100 11.49 3.94 1.16
C GLU A 100 10.42 5.02 0.95
N PHE A 101 9.68 5.29 2.01
CA PHE A 101 8.58 6.27 2.00
C PHE A 101 8.44 6.92 3.38
N GLU A 102 9.18 7.99 3.61
CA GLU A 102 9.14 8.74 4.87
C GLU A 102 8.24 9.97 4.76
N LYS A 103 7.62 10.34 5.88
CA LYS A 103 6.91 11.62 5.99
C LYS A 103 7.90 12.77 6.29
N PRO A 104 7.69 13.95 5.72
CA PRO A 104 6.67 14.31 4.74
C PRO A 104 7.03 13.80 3.34
N HIS A 105 6.07 13.12 2.71
CA HIS A 105 6.30 12.37 1.47
C HIS A 105 6.79 13.19 0.29
N LEU A 106 6.44 14.47 0.24
CA LEU A 106 6.75 15.34 -0.90
C LEU A 106 8.02 16.18 -0.71
N CYS A 107 8.76 15.94 0.36
CA CYS A 107 9.99 16.70 0.65
C CYS A 107 11.27 15.97 0.21
N ARG A 108 11.16 14.75 -0.29
CA ARG A 108 12.29 13.93 -0.75
C ARG A 108 12.13 13.51 -2.21
N PRO A 109 13.26 13.29 -2.91
CA PRO A 109 13.20 12.64 -4.22
C PRO A 109 12.55 11.25 -4.11
N PRO A 110 11.82 10.78 -5.13
CA PRO A 110 11.33 9.41 -5.18
C PRO A 110 12.47 8.38 -5.08
N ALA A 111 12.22 7.25 -4.44
CA ALA A 111 13.23 6.19 -4.23
C ALA A 111 13.74 5.52 -5.51
N ALA A 112 12.96 5.58 -6.59
CA ALA A 112 13.33 5.07 -7.92
C ALA A 112 13.65 3.55 -7.96
N TRP A 113 12.97 2.72 -7.17
CA TRP A 113 13.25 1.29 -7.11
C TRP A 113 12.68 0.50 -8.30
N ALA A 114 11.81 1.10 -9.13
CA ALA A 114 11.44 0.54 -10.43
C ALA A 114 12.57 0.77 -11.46
N SER A 115 13.77 0.32 -11.10
CA SER A 115 14.99 0.44 -11.88
C SER A 115 15.88 -0.80 -11.68
N THR A 116 16.84 -1.02 -12.59
CA THR A 116 17.77 -2.15 -12.49
C THR A 116 18.67 -2.04 -11.26
N TYR A 117 19.06 -0.81 -10.89
CA TYR A 117 19.91 -0.51 -9.73
C TYR A 117 19.35 0.70 -8.98
N ALA A 118 19.33 0.62 -7.65
CA ALA A 118 18.85 1.69 -6.78
C ALA A 118 19.73 1.85 -5.55
N LEU A 119 19.86 3.07 -5.04
CA LEU A 119 20.42 3.35 -3.72
C LEU A 119 19.31 3.37 -2.68
N THR A 120 19.65 2.95 -1.47
CA THR A 120 18.79 3.04 -0.31
C THR A 120 19.61 3.07 0.98
N GLU A 121 18.94 3.09 2.14
CA GLU A 121 19.54 3.06 3.46
C GLU A 121 18.99 1.88 4.29
N PRO A 122 19.76 1.34 5.26
CA PRO A 122 19.39 0.14 6.03
C PRO A 122 18.03 0.21 6.70
N GLN A 123 17.63 1.40 7.17
CA GLN A 123 16.37 1.57 7.89
C GLN A 123 15.11 1.25 7.06
N PHE A 124 15.22 1.24 5.74
CA PHE A 124 14.12 0.92 4.82
C PHE A 124 14.05 -0.56 4.45
N LEU A 125 15.03 -1.35 4.89
CA LEU A 125 15.21 -2.72 4.43
C LEU A 125 14.98 -3.76 5.54
N HIS A 126 14.55 -4.94 5.08
CA HIS A 126 14.53 -6.19 5.82
C HIS A 126 15.17 -7.29 4.98
N LYS A 127 15.73 -8.31 5.62
CA LYS A 127 16.19 -9.51 4.92
C LYS A 127 15.00 -10.25 4.35
N LYS A 128 15.08 -10.61 3.07
CA LYS A 128 14.05 -11.38 2.41
C LYS A 128 14.10 -12.84 2.91
N PRO A 129 12.99 -13.42 3.38
CA PRO A 129 12.93 -14.83 3.70
C PRO A 129 13.17 -15.69 2.45
N ASP A 130 13.88 -16.81 2.59
CA ASP A 130 14.27 -17.65 1.43
C ASP A 130 13.09 -18.22 0.67
N HIS A 131 12.00 -18.56 1.37
CA HIS A 131 10.79 -19.14 0.78
C HIS A 131 9.86 -18.11 0.10
N VAL A 132 10.14 -16.81 0.23
CA VAL A 132 9.35 -15.73 -0.39
C VAL A 132 10.02 -15.31 -1.69
N SER A 133 9.28 -15.21 -2.78
CA SER A 133 9.82 -14.69 -4.06
C SER A 133 10.19 -13.21 -3.96
N PHE A 134 10.97 -12.69 -4.90
CA PHE A 134 11.27 -11.27 -4.93
C PHE A 134 10.02 -10.44 -5.24
N GLU A 135 9.15 -10.92 -6.12
CA GLU A 135 7.90 -10.26 -6.49
C GLU A 135 6.94 -10.18 -5.30
N GLU A 136 6.78 -11.28 -4.57
CA GLU A 136 5.96 -11.33 -3.36
C GLU A 136 6.52 -10.38 -2.29
N ALA A 137 7.84 -10.42 -2.06
CA ALA A 137 8.51 -9.55 -1.11
C ALA A 137 8.38 -8.06 -1.49
N ALA A 138 8.46 -7.72 -2.79
CA ALA A 138 8.26 -6.36 -3.27
C ALA A 138 6.82 -5.86 -3.07
N ALA A 139 5.83 -6.75 -3.13
CA ALA A 139 4.42 -6.41 -3.05
C ALA A 139 3.89 -6.24 -1.61
N ALA A 140 4.65 -6.67 -0.60
CA ALA A 140 4.17 -6.75 0.78
C ALA A 140 4.23 -5.45 1.59
N PRO A 141 5.32 -4.66 1.60
CA PRO A 141 5.61 -3.67 2.64
C PRO A 141 4.51 -2.61 2.83
N ALA A 142 4.15 -1.89 1.77
CA ALA A 142 3.18 -0.80 1.85
C ALA A 142 1.79 -1.28 2.30
N LEU A 143 1.34 -2.42 1.76
CA LEU A 143 0.02 -2.95 2.06
C LEU A 143 -0.05 -3.51 3.48
N ALA A 144 0.98 -4.26 3.88
CA ALA A 144 1.01 -4.91 5.18
C ALA A 144 1.15 -3.90 6.33
N VAL A 145 2.02 -2.88 6.21
CA VAL A 145 2.14 -1.85 7.24
C VAL A 145 0.86 -1.03 7.35
N THR A 146 0.22 -0.71 6.22
CA THR A 146 -1.05 0.03 6.21
C THR A 146 -2.16 -0.76 6.89
N ALA A 147 -2.33 -2.03 6.52
CA ALA A 147 -3.36 -2.89 7.11
C ALA A 147 -3.10 -3.15 8.60
N TYR A 148 -1.86 -3.43 8.98
CA TYR A 148 -1.47 -3.64 10.37
C TYR A 148 -1.76 -2.41 11.24
N GLN A 149 -1.30 -1.23 10.83
CA GLN A 149 -1.52 0.02 11.56
C GLN A 149 -3.00 0.39 11.62
N CYS A 150 -3.74 0.13 10.56
CA CYS A 150 -5.17 0.36 10.48
C CYS A 150 -5.93 -0.49 11.52
N ILE A 151 -5.66 -1.79 11.58
CA ILE A 151 -6.32 -2.69 12.55
C ILE A 151 -5.85 -2.38 13.97
N LYS A 152 -4.54 -2.25 14.19
CA LYS A 152 -3.94 -1.90 15.48
C LYS A 152 -4.59 -0.63 16.07
N ARG A 153 -4.71 0.43 15.25
CA ARG A 153 -5.33 1.69 15.69
C ARG A 153 -6.80 1.53 16.00
N GLY A 154 -7.56 0.83 15.18
CA GLY A 154 -8.97 0.57 15.43
C GLY A 154 -9.20 -0.24 16.72
N LEU A 155 -8.36 -1.23 17.01
CA LEU A 155 -8.39 -1.98 18.25
C LEU A 155 -8.04 -1.11 19.47
N GLN A 156 -7.06 -0.22 19.35
CA GLN A 156 -6.74 0.76 20.41
C GLN A 156 -7.95 1.67 20.75
N LEU A 157 -8.71 2.09 19.74
CA LEU A 157 -9.94 2.87 19.94
C LEU A 157 -11.00 2.08 20.72
N GLN A 158 -11.04 0.76 20.59
CA GLN A 158 -11.93 -0.13 21.35
C GLN A 158 -11.38 -0.55 22.72
N GLY A 159 -10.11 -0.22 23.03
CA GLY A 159 -9.42 -0.76 24.22
C GLY A 159 -9.19 -2.27 24.13
N ARG A 160 -8.96 -2.81 22.92
CA ARG A 160 -8.75 -4.23 22.62
C ARG A 160 -7.39 -4.44 21.95
N ASP A 161 -6.93 -5.68 21.92
CA ASP A 161 -5.72 -6.13 21.23
C ASP A 161 -5.97 -7.22 20.16
N SER A 162 -7.21 -7.70 20.05
CA SER A 162 -7.61 -8.78 19.17
C SER A 162 -8.98 -8.53 18.52
N LEU A 163 -9.18 -9.08 17.32
CA LEU A 163 -10.46 -9.12 16.61
C LEU A 163 -11.30 -10.36 16.97
N ALA A 164 -10.82 -11.22 17.88
CA ALA A 164 -11.57 -12.42 18.30
C ALA A 164 -12.96 -12.06 18.80
N GLY A 165 -13.96 -12.84 18.36
CA GLY A 165 -15.37 -12.64 18.68
C GLY A 165 -16.04 -11.47 17.96
N GLN A 166 -15.32 -10.72 17.10
CA GLN A 166 -15.89 -9.62 16.32
C GLN A 166 -16.29 -10.07 14.90
N THR A 167 -17.35 -9.46 14.37
CA THR A 167 -17.69 -9.52 12.95
C THR A 167 -16.96 -8.40 12.23
N VAL A 168 -16.07 -8.75 11.31
CA VAL A 168 -15.20 -7.82 10.59
C VAL A 168 -15.66 -7.71 9.13
N TYR A 169 -15.79 -6.50 8.60
CA TYR A 169 -16.11 -6.24 7.21
C TYR A 169 -14.94 -5.59 6.48
N ILE A 170 -14.42 -6.29 5.48
CA ILE A 170 -13.32 -5.80 4.63
C ILE A 170 -13.73 -6.01 3.16
N PRO A 171 -14.24 -4.97 2.47
CA PRO A 171 -14.67 -5.09 1.07
C PRO A 171 -13.49 -5.30 0.12
N ALA A 172 -13.81 -5.78 -1.10
CA ALA A 172 -12.86 -5.98 -2.19
C ALA A 172 -11.75 -7.01 -1.87
N ALA A 173 -12.15 -8.24 -1.53
CA ALA A 173 -11.29 -9.35 -1.10
C ALA A 173 -10.03 -9.57 -1.95
N LEU A 174 -10.12 -9.41 -3.28
CA LEU A 174 -9.00 -9.60 -4.20
C LEU A 174 -8.32 -8.31 -4.65
N SER A 175 -8.67 -7.15 -4.04
CA SER A 175 -7.84 -5.96 -4.19
C SER A 175 -6.53 -6.14 -3.39
N ALA A 176 -5.49 -5.43 -3.76
CA ALA A 176 -4.22 -5.47 -3.05
C ALA A 176 -4.40 -5.20 -1.53
N SER A 177 -5.11 -4.11 -1.18
CA SER A 177 -5.33 -3.72 0.22
C SER A 177 -6.29 -4.66 0.94
N GLY A 178 -7.41 -5.07 0.29
CA GLY A 178 -8.40 -5.95 0.90
C GLY A 178 -7.85 -7.33 1.21
N ASN A 179 -7.11 -7.92 0.26
CA ASN A 179 -6.48 -9.21 0.43
C ASN A 179 -5.51 -9.22 1.62
N THR A 180 -4.60 -8.25 1.65
CA THR A 180 -3.61 -8.14 2.73
C THR A 180 -4.27 -7.88 4.09
N ALA A 181 -5.30 -7.02 4.13
CA ALA A 181 -6.01 -6.71 5.37
C ALA A 181 -6.77 -7.94 5.92
N ILE A 182 -7.38 -8.76 5.05
CA ILE A 182 -8.05 -10.00 5.44
C ILE A 182 -7.05 -10.99 6.06
N GLN A 183 -5.89 -11.18 5.43
CA GLN A 183 -4.86 -12.07 5.96
C GLN A 183 -4.34 -11.61 7.33
N ILE A 184 -4.05 -10.32 7.49
CA ILE A 184 -3.58 -9.77 8.78
C ILE A 184 -4.67 -9.83 9.83
N ALA A 185 -5.93 -9.51 9.49
CA ALA A 185 -7.06 -9.63 10.41
C ALA A 185 -7.23 -11.07 10.90
N ARG A 186 -7.12 -12.06 10.00
CA ARG A 186 -7.28 -13.48 10.31
C ARG A 186 -6.10 -14.05 11.07
N ASN A 187 -4.89 -13.93 10.50
CA ASN A 187 -3.71 -14.67 10.92
C ASN A 187 -2.98 -14.02 12.10
N TYR A 188 -3.07 -12.68 12.24
CA TYR A 188 -2.37 -11.96 13.29
C TYR A 188 -3.30 -11.45 14.39
N PHE A 189 -4.44 -10.84 14.02
CA PHE A 189 -5.38 -10.30 15.02
C PHE A 189 -6.53 -11.24 15.39
N GLY A 190 -6.58 -12.47 14.86
CA GLY A 190 -7.48 -13.53 15.27
C GLY A 190 -8.95 -13.31 14.89
N ALA A 191 -9.24 -12.61 13.79
CA ALA A 191 -10.61 -12.45 13.30
C ALA A 191 -11.19 -13.81 12.87
N GLU A 192 -12.31 -14.22 13.49
CA GLU A 192 -12.98 -15.49 13.20
C GLU A 192 -14.05 -15.31 12.12
N LYS A 193 -14.73 -14.18 12.09
CA LYS A 193 -15.79 -13.88 11.15
C LYS A 193 -15.43 -12.68 10.27
N ILE A 194 -15.05 -12.95 9.03
CA ILE A 194 -14.70 -11.94 8.04
C ILE A 194 -15.70 -11.98 6.89
N ILE A 195 -16.35 -10.84 6.66
CA ILE A 195 -17.26 -10.62 5.53
C ILE A 195 -16.53 -9.80 4.49
N SER A 196 -16.61 -10.20 3.22
CA SER A 196 -16.00 -9.46 2.12
C SER A 196 -16.85 -9.45 0.85
N THR A 197 -16.39 -8.67 -0.13
CA THR A 197 -17.06 -8.54 -1.42
C THR A 197 -16.07 -8.67 -2.57
N VAL A 198 -16.53 -9.17 -3.70
CA VAL A 198 -15.80 -9.14 -4.97
C VAL A 198 -16.74 -8.88 -6.13
N SER A 199 -16.21 -8.68 -7.35
CA SER A 199 -17.02 -8.65 -8.57
C SER A 199 -17.30 -10.05 -9.09
N THR A 200 -18.42 -10.23 -9.80
CA THR A 200 -18.87 -11.52 -10.39
C THR A 200 -17.74 -12.37 -10.99
N PRO A 201 -16.87 -11.85 -11.88
CA PRO A 201 -15.83 -12.67 -12.50
C PRO A 201 -14.77 -13.20 -11.52
N LYS A 202 -14.71 -12.65 -10.31
CA LYS A 202 -13.69 -12.97 -9.31
C LYS A 202 -14.20 -13.85 -8.17
N MET A 203 -15.49 -14.17 -8.13
CA MET A 203 -16.10 -14.97 -7.05
C MET A 203 -15.38 -16.31 -6.86
N GLY A 204 -15.13 -17.04 -7.95
CA GLY A 204 -14.46 -18.36 -7.89
C GLY A 204 -12.97 -18.31 -7.56
N LEU A 205 -12.34 -17.12 -7.56
CA LEU A 205 -10.90 -16.98 -7.32
C LEU A 205 -10.56 -16.71 -5.85
N VAL A 206 -11.55 -16.34 -5.02
CA VAL A 206 -11.27 -15.92 -3.63
C VAL A 206 -10.69 -17.06 -2.81
N GLU A 207 -11.17 -18.28 -3.00
CA GLU A 207 -10.68 -19.46 -2.28
C GLU A 207 -9.22 -19.80 -2.64
N GLU A 208 -8.80 -19.55 -3.88
CA GLU A 208 -7.41 -19.73 -4.32
C GLU A 208 -6.42 -18.85 -3.54
N TYR A 209 -6.82 -17.58 -3.27
CA TYR A 209 -5.93 -16.59 -2.67
C TYR A 209 -6.12 -16.40 -1.16
N LEU A 210 -7.30 -16.77 -0.63
CA LEU A 210 -7.68 -16.51 0.76
C LEU A 210 -8.24 -17.74 1.50
N ALA A 211 -8.03 -18.93 0.98
CA ALA A 211 -8.33 -20.26 1.51
C ALA A 211 -9.04 -20.28 2.90
N GLY A 212 -10.37 -20.24 2.94
CA GLY A 212 -11.17 -20.30 4.18
C GLY A 212 -11.07 -19.08 5.10
N MET A 213 -10.37 -17.98 4.71
CA MET A 213 -10.24 -16.78 5.54
C MET A 213 -11.49 -15.90 5.51
N VAL A 214 -12.26 -15.94 4.43
CA VAL A 214 -13.50 -15.18 4.26
C VAL A 214 -14.68 -16.07 4.59
N THR A 215 -15.42 -15.73 5.65
CA THR A 215 -16.57 -16.53 6.11
C THR A 215 -17.86 -16.24 5.36
N GLN A 216 -18.02 -15.04 4.84
CA GLN A 216 -19.14 -14.63 3.99
C GLN A 216 -18.61 -13.77 2.83
N LEU A 217 -18.91 -14.21 1.61
CA LEU A 217 -18.46 -13.54 0.38
C LEU A 217 -19.68 -13.13 -0.45
N TYR A 218 -19.72 -11.89 -0.89
CA TYR A 218 -20.81 -11.37 -1.70
C TYR A 218 -20.34 -10.74 -3.01
N ASP A 219 -21.18 -10.82 -4.03
CA ASP A 219 -20.96 -10.16 -5.32
C ASP A 219 -21.58 -8.77 -5.33
N TYR A 220 -20.75 -7.73 -5.20
CA TYR A 220 -21.22 -6.34 -5.19
C TYR A 220 -21.79 -5.84 -6.53
N LYS A 221 -21.68 -6.63 -7.62
CA LYS A 221 -22.23 -6.27 -8.93
C LYS A 221 -23.69 -6.64 -9.06
N THR A 222 -24.12 -7.71 -8.40
CA THR A 222 -25.44 -8.32 -8.57
C THR A 222 -26.28 -8.32 -7.28
N GLN A 223 -25.66 -8.02 -6.12
CA GLN A 223 -26.29 -8.16 -4.81
C GLN A 223 -26.32 -6.85 -4.05
N ASP A 224 -27.38 -6.64 -3.24
CA ASP A 224 -27.46 -5.57 -2.26
C ASP A 224 -26.71 -5.98 -0.98
N ILE A 225 -25.49 -5.49 -0.86
CA ILE A 225 -24.56 -5.85 0.21
C ILE A 225 -25.10 -5.49 1.59
N VAL A 226 -25.66 -4.27 1.72
CA VAL A 226 -26.22 -3.81 3.02
C VAL A 226 -27.41 -4.68 3.46
N LYS A 227 -28.26 -5.10 2.53
CA LYS A 227 -29.38 -5.99 2.80
C LYS A 227 -28.93 -7.38 3.24
N LEU A 228 -27.88 -7.92 2.59
CA LEU A 228 -27.39 -9.29 2.88
C LEU A 228 -26.56 -9.37 4.15
N ILE A 229 -25.73 -8.39 4.43
CA ILE A 229 -24.97 -8.32 5.69
C ILE A 229 -25.90 -7.99 6.87
N GLY A 230 -26.85 -7.09 6.63
CA GLY A 230 -27.74 -6.53 7.67
C GLY A 230 -27.14 -5.26 8.29
N ARG A 231 -28.03 -4.29 8.58
CA ARG A 231 -27.64 -3.05 9.27
C ARG A 231 -27.30 -3.32 10.72
N GLY A 232 -26.22 -2.70 11.22
CA GLY A 232 -25.86 -2.79 12.64
C GLY A 232 -25.36 -4.18 13.08
N THR A 233 -24.77 -4.96 12.18
CA THR A 233 -24.32 -6.33 12.50
C THR A 233 -22.79 -6.47 12.58
N VAL A 234 -22.03 -5.50 12.07
CA VAL A 234 -20.56 -5.50 11.97
C VAL A 234 -19.97 -4.71 13.13
N ASP A 235 -18.94 -5.27 13.78
CA ASP A 235 -18.23 -4.62 14.88
C ASP A 235 -17.09 -3.72 14.37
N PHE A 236 -16.39 -4.17 13.33
CA PHE A 236 -15.18 -3.55 12.81
C PHE A 236 -15.19 -3.55 11.27
N ALA A 237 -15.01 -2.40 10.65
CA ALA A 237 -14.93 -2.29 9.19
C ALA A 237 -13.65 -1.56 8.75
N ILE A 238 -13.05 -2.07 7.65
CA ILE A 238 -11.93 -1.41 6.96
C ILE A 238 -12.41 -0.99 5.57
N SER A 239 -12.63 0.29 5.35
CA SER A 239 -12.96 0.83 4.03
C SER A 239 -11.69 0.99 3.20
N THR A 240 -11.51 0.10 2.23
CA THR A 240 -10.33 0.08 1.33
C THR A 240 -10.53 0.89 0.05
N GLN A 241 -11.76 1.36 -0.20
CA GLN A 241 -12.13 2.15 -1.37
C GLN A 241 -13.13 3.24 -0.97
N PHE A 242 -13.03 4.42 -1.59
CA PHE A 242 -13.95 5.52 -1.31
C PHE A 242 -15.43 5.14 -1.55
N SER A 243 -15.68 4.32 -2.57
CA SER A 243 -17.04 3.85 -2.92
C SER A 243 -17.68 2.96 -1.85
N THR A 244 -16.90 2.27 -1.02
CA THR A 244 -17.42 1.35 0.01
C THR A 244 -17.66 2.00 1.36
N LEU A 245 -17.36 3.29 1.53
CA LEU A 245 -17.46 3.98 2.81
C LEU A 245 -18.89 4.02 3.34
N ASN A 246 -19.86 4.38 2.50
CA ASN A 246 -21.28 4.45 2.90
C ASN A 246 -21.86 3.08 3.26
N GLU A 247 -21.47 2.07 2.50
CA GLU A 247 -21.84 0.68 2.74
C GLU A 247 -21.28 0.22 4.10
N SER A 248 -19.98 0.48 4.35
CA SER A 248 -19.33 0.17 5.62
C SER A 248 -20.03 0.83 6.82
N ILE A 249 -20.39 2.13 6.72
CA ILE A 249 -21.15 2.83 7.77
C ILE A 249 -22.51 2.14 8.00
N SER A 250 -23.20 1.73 6.94
CA SER A 250 -24.55 1.18 7.03
C SER A 250 -24.62 -0.17 7.72
N VAL A 251 -23.56 -0.99 7.62
CA VAL A 251 -23.50 -2.33 8.22
C VAL A 251 -22.95 -2.33 9.64
N LEU A 252 -22.24 -1.27 10.06
CA LEU A 252 -21.64 -1.15 11.38
C LEU A 252 -22.69 -1.03 12.49
N LYS A 253 -22.41 -1.65 13.64
CA LYS A 253 -23.10 -1.40 14.91
C LYS A 253 -22.97 0.07 15.30
N THR A 254 -23.87 0.56 16.15
CA THR A 254 -23.90 1.97 16.58
C THR A 254 -22.65 2.42 17.34
N ASP A 255 -21.88 1.49 17.87
CA ASP A 255 -20.60 1.66 18.59
C ASP A 255 -19.41 1.00 17.87
N GLY A 256 -19.59 0.65 16.60
CA GLY A 256 -18.59 -0.02 15.78
C GLY A 256 -17.39 0.87 15.43
N ILE A 257 -16.36 0.26 14.88
CA ILE A 257 -15.15 0.95 14.39
C ILE A 257 -15.13 0.98 12.87
N LEU A 258 -14.89 2.16 12.32
CA LEU A 258 -14.65 2.37 10.90
C LEU A 258 -13.25 2.91 10.68
N MET A 259 -12.38 2.07 10.18
CA MET A 259 -11.08 2.49 9.70
C MET A 259 -11.09 2.68 8.19
N SER A 260 -10.43 3.69 7.68
CA SER A 260 -10.38 3.93 6.23
C SER A 260 -8.96 4.25 5.76
N ILE A 261 -8.60 3.70 4.61
CA ILE A 261 -7.36 4.02 3.89
C ILE A 261 -7.64 4.79 2.59
N ALA A 262 -8.92 5.02 2.27
CA ALA A 262 -9.37 5.60 1.01
C ALA A 262 -10.53 6.59 1.23
N SER A 263 -10.36 7.51 2.17
CA SER A 263 -11.31 8.60 2.45
C SER A 263 -10.57 9.94 2.53
N ILE A 264 -11.29 11.03 2.74
CA ILE A 264 -10.66 12.35 2.92
C ILE A 264 -10.09 12.39 4.34
N PRO A 265 -8.76 12.52 4.51
CA PRO A 265 -8.14 12.66 5.83
C PRO A 265 -8.44 14.03 6.45
N LYS A 266 -8.28 14.18 7.77
CA LYS A 266 -8.30 15.48 8.44
C LYS A 266 -7.11 16.33 8.00
N SER A 267 -7.23 17.67 8.08
CA SER A 267 -6.18 18.60 7.68
C SER A 267 -4.85 18.37 8.40
N GLY A 268 -4.89 18.01 9.69
CA GLY A 268 -3.69 17.67 10.46
C GLY A 268 -2.94 16.47 9.90
N VAL A 269 -3.64 15.42 9.50
CA VAL A 269 -3.04 14.25 8.84
C VAL A 269 -2.43 14.63 7.49
N MET A 270 -3.12 15.48 6.72
CA MET A 270 -2.58 15.97 5.45
C MET A 270 -1.32 16.83 5.65
N ALA A 271 -1.29 17.68 6.66
CA ALA A 271 -0.11 18.48 6.99
C ALA A 271 1.08 17.60 7.39
N GLU A 272 0.84 16.54 8.16
CA GLU A 272 1.89 15.56 8.49
C GLU A 272 2.42 14.82 7.24
N MET A 273 1.53 14.42 6.33
CA MET A 273 1.89 13.71 5.12
C MET A 273 2.65 14.58 4.11
N LEU A 274 2.24 15.84 3.95
CA LEU A 274 2.73 16.72 2.90
C LEU A 274 3.78 17.74 3.39
N GLY A 275 3.87 17.92 4.72
CA GLY A 275 4.84 18.80 5.35
C GLY A 275 4.47 20.28 5.28
N PRO A 276 5.45 21.19 5.53
CA PRO A 276 5.19 22.64 5.73
C PRO A 276 4.65 23.36 4.50
N LYS A 277 4.72 22.75 3.31
CA LYS A 277 4.16 23.30 2.06
C LYS A 277 2.65 23.12 1.94
N PHE A 278 2.01 22.36 2.86
CA PHE A 278 0.57 22.17 2.82
C PHE A 278 -0.19 23.49 3.04
N PRO A 279 -1.05 23.92 2.09
CA PRO A 279 -1.70 25.22 2.18
C PRO A 279 -2.76 25.25 3.30
N ARG A 280 -2.68 26.22 4.21
CA ARG A 280 -3.64 26.38 5.33
C ARG A 280 -5.10 26.53 4.87
N TRP A 281 -5.33 27.26 3.77
CA TRP A 281 -6.68 27.45 3.22
C TRP A 281 -7.29 26.14 2.75
N LEU A 282 -6.47 25.24 2.22
CA LEU A 282 -6.92 23.91 1.80
C LEU A 282 -7.24 23.02 3.01
N GLY A 283 -6.51 23.20 4.12
CA GLY A 283 -6.84 22.59 5.40
C GLY A 283 -8.26 22.93 5.87
N TRP A 284 -8.66 24.20 5.77
CA TRP A 284 -10.02 24.61 6.11
C TRP A 284 -11.09 23.95 5.22
N ILE A 285 -10.83 23.82 3.91
CA ILE A 285 -11.74 23.12 3.00
C ILE A 285 -11.87 21.66 3.40
N ILE A 286 -10.75 20.99 3.67
CA ILE A 286 -10.72 19.59 4.09
C ILE A 286 -11.48 19.39 5.40
N ASP A 287 -11.27 20.25 6.40
CA ASP A 287 -11.95 20.18 7.68
C ASP A 287 -13.47 20.50 7.54
N PHE A 288 -13.82 21.39 6.62
CA PHE A 288 -15.23 21.60 6.27
C PHE A 288 -15.86 20.33 5.67
N LEU A 289 -15.15 19.63 4.79
CA LEU A 289 -15.62 18.35 4.24
C LEU A 289 -15.74 17.27 5.31
N GLN A 290 -15.01 17.36 6.43
CA GLN A 290 -15.18 16.44 7.56
C GLN A 290 -16.55 16.57 8.23
N ILE A 291 -17.24 17.72 8.10
CA ILE A 291 -18.61 17.91 8.61
C ILE A 291 -19.57 16.88 8.00
N TRP A 292 -19.36 16.50 6.74
CA TRP A 292 -20.14 15.48 6.07
C TRP A 292 -20.02 14.10 6.75
N TYR A 293 -18.81 13.70 7.17
CA TYR A 293 -18.61 12.46 7.94
C TYR A 293 -19.28 12.56 9.30
N THR A 294 -19.10 13.69 10.00
CA THR A 294 -19.76 13.96 11.29
C THR A 294 -21.28 13.89 11.18
N TRP A 295 -21.82 14.46 10.11
CA TRP A 295 -23.28 14.39 9.84
C TRP A 295 -23.76 12.97 9.58
N LYS A 296 -23.02 12.21 8.78
CA LYS A 296 -23.36 10.79 8.50
C LYS A 296 -23.28 9.89 9.73
N LEU A 297 -22.39 10.18 10.65
CA LEU A 297 -22.21 9.44 11.89
C LEU A 297 -23.07 9.97 13.03
N ARG A 298 -23.85 11.03 12.78
CA ARG A 298 -24.74 11.63 13.80
C ARG A 298 -25.73 10.60 14.35
N GLY A 299 -25.86 10.57 15.69
CA GLY A 299 -26.75 9.62 16.37
C GLY A 299 -26.14 8.23 16.57
N THR A 300 -24.88 8.03 16.17
CA THR A 300 -24.12 6.83 16.47
C THR A 300 -22.93 7.16 17.38
N LYS A 301 -22.29 6.12 17.92
CA LYS A 301 -21.01 6.18 18.62
C LYS A 301 -19.88 5.59 17.78
N ILE A 302 -20.10 5.41 16.47
CA ILE A 302 -19.08 4.88 15.54
C ILE A 302 -17.84 5.77 15.61
N GLN A 303 -16.70 5.16 15.89
CA GLN A 303 -15.42 5.83 15.81
C GLN A 303 -14.83 5.64 14.42
N TYR A 304 -14.46 6.75 13.78
CA TYR A 304 -13.93 6.77 12.43
C TYR A 304 -12.58 7.44 12.40
N GLU A 305 -11.60 6.76 11.81
CA GLU A 305 -10.28 7.34 11.50
C GLU A 305 -9.80 6.96 10.10
N PHE A 306 -9.07 7.90 9.47
CA PHE A 306 -8.29 7.65 8.27
C PHE A 306 -6.85 7.29 8.65
N ILE A 307 -6.30 6.24 8.03
CA ILE A 307 -4.92 5.81 8.21
C ILE A 307 -4.20 5.83 6.85
N SER A 308 -3.07 6.51 6.82
CA SER A 308 -2.04 6.33 5.78
C SER A 308 -0.88 5.57 6.39
N GLY A 309 -0.53 4.45 5.82
CA GLY A 309 0.58 3.63 6.31
C GLY A 309 1.86 4.44 6.51
N HIS A 310 2.53 4.23 7.63
CA HIS A 310 3.76 4.94 8.02
C HIS A 310 4.91 3.95 8.20
N PRO A 311 5.69 3.67 7.15
CA PRO A 311 6.81 2.73 7.22
C PRO A 311 7.99 3.25 8.06
N GLY A 312 8.04 4.54 8.36
CA GLY A 312 9.04 5.13 9.27
C GLY A 312 8.88 4.71 10.74
N LEU A 313 7.77 4.04 11.12
CA LEU A 313 7.63 3.39 12.41
C LEU A 313 8.33 2.02 12.38
N ARG A 314 9.62 2.00 12.65
CA ARG A 314 10.48 0.82 12.54
C ARG A 314 9.91 -0.40 13.26
N GLY A 315 9.41 -0.26 14.50
CA GLY A 315 8.81 -1.36 15.23
C GLY A 315 7.59 -1.99 14.56
N ASP A 316 6.75 -1.19 13.87
CA ASP A 316 5.62 -1.70 13.10
C ASP A 316 6.10 -2.45 11.84
N MET A 317 7.16 -1.96 11.20
CA MET A 317 7.76 -2.63 10.04
C MET A 317 8.42 -3.95 10.42
N GLU A 318 9.03 -4.05 11.60
CA GLU A 318 9.59 -5.31 12.13
C GLU A 318 8.50 -6.36 12.38
N VAL A 319 7.35 -5.95 12.94
CA VAL A 319 6.19 -6.84 13.10
C VAL A 319 5.67 -7.32 11.73
N VAL A 320 5.59 -6.43 10.76
CA VAL A 320 5.18 -6.78 9.39
C VAL A 320 6.17 -7.74 8.74
N ALA A 321 7.48 -7.50 8.91
CA ALA A 321 8.51 -8.39 8.38
C ALA A 321 8.45 -9.79 9.01
N ASP A 322 8.17 -9.88 10.31
CA ASP A 322 7.95 -11.15 11.00
C ASP A 322 6.72 -11.89 10.48
N MET A 323 5.60 -11.17 10.21
CA MET A 323 4.41 -11.77 9.59
C MET A 323 4.71 -12.36 8.20
N VAL A 324 5.47 -11.64 7.37
CA VAL A 324 5.89 -12.13 6.05
C VAL A 324 6.81 -13.35 6.21
N ALA A 325 7.77 -13.30 7.12
CA ALA A 325 8.69 -14.40 7.37
C ALA A 325 7.99 -15.66 7.89
N LYS A 326 6.91 -15.52 8.65
CA LYS A 326 6.09 -16.64 9.15
C LYS A 326 5.01 -17.11 8.16
N GLY A 327 4.91 -16.48 6.98
CA GLY A 327 3.88 -16.81 5.99
C GLY A 327 2.46 -16.43 6.42
N MET A 328 2.31 -15.55 7.41
CA MET A 328 1.00 -15.03 7.84
C MET A 328 0.40 -14.08 6.81
N VAL A 329 1.26 -13.47 5.99
CA VAL A 329 0.90 -12.60 4.87
C VAL A 329 1.61 -13.08 3.63
N LYS A 330 0.84 -13.44 2.60
CA LYS A 330 1.32 -13.73 1.24
C LYS A 330 0.79 -12.64 0.32
N ALA A 331 1.68 -11.82 -0.19
CA ALA A 331 1.28 -10.70 -1.03
C ALA A 331 0.85 -11.19 -2.42
N VAL A 332 -0.45 -11.18 -2.67
CA VAL A 332 -1.01 -11.46 -4.00
C VAL A 332 -0.57 -10.37 -4.96
N HIS A 333 -0.01 -10.76 -6.10
CA HIS A 333 0.56 -9.82 -7.06
C HIS A 333 0.40 -10.31 -8.50
N THR A 334 0.53 -9.36 -9.42
CA THR A 334 0.72 -9.60 -10.86
C THR A 334 2.03 -8.96 -11.26
N ALA A 335 2.97 -9.74 -11.80
CA ALA A 335 4.30 -9.28 -12.17
C ALA A 335 4.49 -9.26 -13.69
N VAL A 336 5.12 -8.18 -14.18
CA VAL A 336 5.43 -7.95 -15.60
C VAL A 336 6.89 -7.51 -15.73
N ASP A 337 7.57 -7.95 -16.78
CA ASP A 337 8.93 -7.50 -17.05
C ASP A 337 8.93 -6.06 -17.59
N MET A 338 9.90 -5.25 -17.17
CA MET A 338 10.04 -3.87 -17.61
C MET A 338 10.25 -3.76 -19.13
N ASP A 339 10.75 -4.82 -19.78
CA ASP A 339 10.93 -4.90 -21.21
C ASP A 339 9.59 -4.93 -21.97
N ASP A 340 8.52 -5.45 -21.35
CA ASP A 340 7.17 -5.38 -21.89
C ASP A 340 6.48 -4.07 -21.46
N LEU A 341 6.92 -2.97 -22.05
CA LEU A 341 6.44 -1.64 -21.69
C LEU A 341 4.91 -1.47 -21.93
N GLU A 342 4.33 -2.22 -22.85
CA GLU A 342 2.89 -2.18 -23.10
C GLU A 342 2.13 -2.77 -21.92
N GLU A 343 2.51 -3.95 -21.43
CA GLU A 343 1.90 -4.56 -20.23
C GLU A 343 2.20 -3.76 -18.96
N VAL A 344 3.39 -3.14 -18.84
CA VAL A 344 3.69 -2.20 -17.74
C VAL A 344 2.72 -1.04 -17.74
N ARG A 345 2.46 -0.40 -18.89
CA ARG A 345 1.50 0.71 -19.03
C ARG A 345 0.08 0.28 -18.68
N LYS A 346 -0.36 -0.88 -19.16
CA LYS A 346 -1.68 -1.47 -18.82
C LYS A 346 -1.82 -1.74 -17.30
N GLY A 347 -0.78 -2.30 -16.68
CA GLY A 347 -0.74 -2.54 -15.23
C GLY A 347 -0.79 -1.25 -14.42
N CYS A 348 -0.02 -0.23 -14.82
CA CYS A 348 -0.05 1.10 -14.21
C CYS A 348 -1.41 1.78 -14.39
N GLU A 349 -2.09 1.59 -15.51
CA GLU A 349 -3.44 2.14 -15.74
C GLU A 349 -4.48 1.49 -14.82
N LYS A 350 -4.44 0.15 -14.67
CA LYS A 350 -5.29 -0.56 -13.70
C LYS A 350 -5.04 -0.08 -12.27
N THR A 351 -3.76 0.15 -11.92
CA THR A 351 -3.34 0.68 -10.61
C THR A 351 -3.89 2.09 -10.40
N LEU A 352 -3.72 3.00 -11.36
CA LEU A 352 -4.24 4.37 -11.31
C LEU A 352 -5.77 4.40 -11.12
N LYS A 353 -6.48 3.55 -11.85
CA LYS A 353 -7.95 3.44 -11.78
C LYS A 353 -8.44 2.66 -10.56
N SER A 354 -7.56 1.97 -9.83
CA SER A 354 -7.90 1.03 -8.76
C SER A 354 -8.97 0.00 -9.18
N LYS A 355 -8.91 -0.47 -10.42
CA LYS A 355 -9.90 -1.38 -11.03
C LYS A 355 -9.25 -2.44 -11.90
N GLY A 356 -9.84 -3.65 -11.89
CA GLY A 356 -9.50 -4.72 -12.83
C GLY A 356 -8.28 -5.59 -12.45
N GLY A 357 -7.48 -5.19 -11.45
CA GLY A 357 -6.34 -5.98 -10.96
C GLY A 357 -6.73 -7.04 -9.93
N ILE A 358 -5.87 -8.03 -9.74
CA ILE A 358 -5.84 -8.95 -8.61
C ILE A 358 -4.52 -8.70 -7.89
N GLY A 359 -4.60 -8.37 -6.59
CA GLY A 359 -3.42 -8.07 -5.80
C GLY A 359 -2.67 -6.82 -6.25
N LYS A 360 -1.37 -6.79 -5.99
CA LYS A 360 -0.45 -5.69 -6.24
C LYS A 360 0.17 -5.80 -7.64
N PHE A 361 0.36 -4.68 -8.30
CA PHE A 361 1.08 -4.65 -9.56
C PHE A 361 2.59 -4.50 -9.31
N VAL A 362 3.39 -5.39 -9.91
CA VAL A 362 4.84 -5.49 -9.73
C VAL A 362 5.53 -5.44 -11.08
N VAL A 363 6.63 -4.70 -11.15
CA VAL A 363 7.51 -4.62 -12.33
C VAL A 363 8.84 -5.29 -11.98
N ARG A 364 9.34 -6.16 -12.86
CA ARG A 364 10.70 -6.74 -12.80
C ARG A 364 11.62 -5.90 -13.68
N PRO A 365 12.58 -5.17 -13.09
CA PRO A 365 13.50 -4.31 -13.83
C PRO A 365 14.54 -5.06 -14.66
#